data_652b236e06938537c6d87417944f3f30
#
_entry.id   652b236e06938537c6d87417944f3f30
#
_cell.length_a   1.000
_cell.length_b   1.000
_cell.length_c   1.000
_cell.angle_alpha   90.00
_cell.angle_beta   90.00
_cell.angle_gamma   90.00
#
_symmetry.space_group_name_H-M   'P 1'
#
loop_
_entity.id
_entity.type
_entity.pdbx_description
1 polymer ?
#
loop_
_entity_poly.entity_id
_entity_poly.type
_entity_poly.pdbx_seq_one_letter_code
_entity_poly.pdbx_strand_id
1 'polypeptide(L)'
;MHISYKLKTERKRKENGGMMKAFLILEDGHVFTGTSIGSQKEVISEIVFNTSMTGYLEVLTDPSYAGQAVCMTYPLIGNYGICYDDQESLRPWPDGYIVRELSRLPSNFRCQDTIQNFLKKFDIPGIAGIDTRALTKILRRKRYHERYDHDQTKIITSMKLFQN
;
A
#
# COMPACT_ATOMS: atom_id res chain seq x y z
N MET A 1 21.49 10.55 -17.67
CA MET A 1 20.63 10.47 -18.85
C MET A 1 19.21 10.15 -18.35
N HIS A 2 18.37 11.17 -18.14
CA HIS A 2 17.01 10.99 -17.61
C HIS A 2 16.09 10.50 -18.73
N ILE A 3 15.54 9.29 -18.58
CA ILE A 3 14.49 8.81 -19.46
C ILE A 3 13.15 9.13 -18.77
N SER A 4 12.53 10.20 -19.27
CA SER A 4 11.19 10.63 -18.84
C SER A 4 10.15 9.90 -19.70
N TYR A 5 9.41 8.96 -19.13
CA TYR A 5 8.26 8.38 -19.81
C TYR A 5 7.01 9.21 -19.53
N LYS A 6 6.53 9.88 -20.58
CA LYS A 6 5.29 10.64 -20.58
C LYS A 6 4.17 9.69 -21.04
N LEU A 7 3.34 9.20 -20.11
CA LEU A 7 2.15 8.45 -20.47
C LEU A 7 0.96 9.40 -20.61
N LYS A 8 0.29 9.32 -21.79
CA LYS A 8 -0.95 10.05 -22.10
C LYS A 8 -2.08 9.52 -21.23
N THR A 9 -2.67 10.39 -20.44
CA THR A 9 -3.94 10.14 -19.72
C THR A 9 -5.10 10.33 -20.71
N GLU A 10 -5.79 9.27 -21.06
CA GLU A 10 -7.14 9.34 -21.61
C GLU A 10 -8.14 9.38 -20.44
N ARG A 11 -8.81 10.53 -20.31
CA ARG A 11 -9.96 10.68 -19.41
C ARG A 11 -11.15 9.93 -20.00
N LYS A 12 -11.46 8.73 -19.52
CA LYS A 12 -12.79 8.14 -19.68
C LYS A 12 -13.67 8.50 -18.49
N ARG A 13 -14.86 9.06 -18.83
CA ARG A 13 -15.93 9.50 -17.93
C ARG A 13 -16.35 8.42 -16.95
N LYS A 14 -16.65 8.86 -15.72
CA LYS A 14 -17.40 8.12 -14.71
C LYS A 14 -18.72 7.62 -15.29
N GLU A 15 -18.85 6.34 -15.46
CA GLU A 15 -20.14 5.65 -15.48
C GLU A 15 -19.98 4.35 -14.71
N ASN A 16 -20.87 4.19 -13.71
CA ASN A 16 -21.05 3.04 -12.82
C ASN A 16 -19.89 2.78 -11.83
N GLY A 17 -20.17 2.93 -10.56
CA GLY A 17 -19.51 2.53 -9.32
C GLY A 17 -18.40 1.46 -9.32
N GLY A 18 -17.62 1.38 -10.39
CA GLY A 18 -16.53 0.44 -10.58
C GLY A 18 -15.33 0.80 -9.70
N MET A 19 -14.78 -0.20 -9.02
CA MET A 19 -13.54 -0.08 -8.26
C MET A 19 -12.41 0.35 -9.20
N MET A 20 -11.69 1.41 -8.84
CA MET A 20 -10.58 1.92 -9.65
C MET A 20 -9.40 0.98 -9.61
N LYS A 21 -8.80 0.72 -10.77
CA LYS A 21 -7.57 -0.07 -10.87
C LYS A 21 -6.39 0.70 -10.31
N ALA A 22 -5.50 -0.03 -9.65
CA ALA A 22 -4.24 0.47 -9.15
C ALA A 22 -3.10 -0.47 -9.58
N PHE A 23 -1.91 0.07 -9.74
CA PHE A 23 -0.72 -0.68 -10.13
C PHE A 23 0.39 -0.42 -9.13
N LEU A 24 1.03 -1.49 -8.69
CA LEU A 24 2.25 -1.44 -7.92
C LEU A 24 3.39 -1.87 -8.86
N ILE A 25 4.30 -0.95 -9.15
CA ILE A 25 5.42 -1.18 -10.07
C ILE A 25 6.69 -1.22 -9.24
N LEU A 26 7.41 -2.32 -9.31
CA LEU A 26 8.70 -2.47 -8.68
C LEU A 26 9.81 -1.97 -9.62
N GLU A 27 10.92 -1.57 -9.04
CA GLU A 27 12.09 -1.08 -9.78
C GLU A 27 12.65 -2.09 -10.79
N ASP A 28 12.53 -3.39 -10.49
CA ASP A 28 12.96 -4.48 -11.38
C ASP A 28 11.98 -4.76 -12.53
N GLY A 29 10.92 -3.95 -12.68
CA GLY A 29 9.91 -4.07 -13.71
C GLY A 29 8.74 -4.99 -13.39
N HIS A 30 8.71 -5.64 -12.23
CA HIS A 30 7.51 -6.38 -11.83
C HIS A 30 6.34 -5.45 -11.60
N VAL A 31 5.16 -5.83 -12.12
CA VAL A 31 3.92 -5.07 -12.00
C VAL A 31 2.84 -5.93 -11.34
N PHE A 32 2.30 -5.43 -10.24
CA PHE A 32 1.13 -6.01 -9.60
C PHE A 32 -0.09 -5.13 -9.90
N THR A 33 -1.16 -5.75 -10.37
CA THR A 33 -2.44 -5.06 -10.64
C THR A 33 -3.43 -5.38 -9.54
N GLY A 34 -4.07 -4.36 -9.01
CA GLY A 34 -5.08 -4.48 -7.97
C GLY A 34 -6.12 -3.39 -8.05
N THR A 35 -6.78 -3.14 -6.94
CA THR A 35 -7.82 -2.14 -6.77
C THR A 35 -7.34 -1.04 -5.83
N SER A 36 -7.58 0.23 -6.18
CA SER A 36 -7.31 1.36 -5.30
C SER A 36 -8.25 1.35 -4.09
N ILE A 37 -7.68 1.47 -2.90
CA ILE A 37 -8.41 1.48 -1.63
C ILE A 37 -8.19 2.75 -0.82
N GLY A 38 -7.34 3.65 -1.27
CA GLY A 38 -6.97 4.89 -0.58
C GLY A 38 -7.16 6.13 -1.44
N SER A 39 -6.25 7.10 -1.27
CA SER A 39 -6.20 8.29 -2.11
C SER A 39 -5.71 7.97 -3.52
N GLN A 40 -5.95 8.92 -4.43
CA GLN A 40 -5.57 8.82 -5.83
C GLN A 40 -4.20 9.47 -6.10
N LYS A 41 -3.25 9.22 -5.23
CA LYS A 41 -1.92 9.82 -5.26
C LYS A 41 -0.90 8.82 -5.76
N GLU A 42 0.01 9.28 -6.60
CA GLU A 42 1.25 8.55 -6.89
C GLU A 42 2.24 8.74 -5.74
N VAL A 43 2.92 7.68 -5.37
CA VAL A 43 4.00 7.74 -4.39
C VAL A 43 5.16 6.86 -4.82
N ILE A 44 6.37 7.34 -4.56
CA ILE A 44 7.61 6.56 -4.70
C ILE A 44 8.15 6.36 -3.30
N SER A 45 8.22 5.11 -2.86
CA SER A 45 8.58 4.79 -1.48
C SER A 45 9.20 3.41 -1.39
N GLU A 46 10.03 3.19 -0.38
CA GLU A 46 10.50 1.86 -0.03
C GLU A 46 9.33 1.00 0.44
N ILE A 47 9.27 -0.26 -0.02
CA ILE A 47 8.26 -1.20 0.46
C ILE A 47 8.85 -2.06 1.58
N VAL A 48 8.17 -2.04 2.71
CA VAL A 48 8.41 -2.95 3.84
C VAL A 48 7.21 -3.86 4.04
N PHE A 49 7.40 -5.01 4.68
CA PHE A 49 6.29 -5.91 4.98
C PHE A 49 6.15 -6.14 6.48
N ASN A 50 4.90 -6.23 6.91
CA ASN A 50 4.52 -6.57 8.27
C ASN A 50 3.75 -7.89 8.26
N THR A 51 4.09 -8.82 9.17
CA THR A 51 3.51 -10.17 9.25
C THR A 51 2.46 -10.31 10.35
N SER A 52 2.14 -9.24 11.05
CA SER A 52 1.13 -9.25 12.11
C SER A 52 -0.25 -9.62 11.55
N MET A 53 -0.99 -10.43 12.30
CA MET A 53 -2.36 -10.83 11.97
C MET A 53 -3.39 -9.79 12.41
N THR A 54 -3.04 -8.98 13.40
CA THR A 54 -3.87 -7.94 14.02
C THR A 54 -3.04 -6.67 14.17
N GLY A 55 -3.65 -5.57 14.62
CA GLY A 55 -2.90 -4.34 14.89
C GLY A 55 -2.60 -3.54 13.62
N TYR A 56 -3.43 -3.65 12.60
CA TYR A 56 -3.18 -2.90 11.36
C TYR A 56 -3.36 -1.38 11.52
N LEU A 57 -4.13 -0.92 12.50
CA LEU A 57 -4.26 0.51 12.80
C LEU A 57 -3.00 1.03 13.50
N GLU A 58 -2.49 0.27 14.43
CA GLU A 58 -1.21 0.53 15.11
C GLU A 58 -0.09 0.63 14.08
N VAL A 59 -0.02 -0.31 13.13
CA VAL A 59 0.95 -0.24 12.00
C VAL A 59 0.77 1.03 11.18
N LEU A 60 -0.48 1.42 10.86
CA LEU A 60 -0.76 2.63 10.09
C LEU A 60 -0.38 3.91 10.86
N THR A 61 -0.40 3.89 12.19
CA THR A 61 -0.13 5.07 13.02
C THR A 61 1.22 5.03 13.73
N ASP A 62 2.05 4.02 13.45
CA ASP A 62 3.41 3.89 13.97
C ASP A 62 4.39 4.78 13.17
N PRO A 63 5.05 5.75 13.83
CA PRO A 63 6.04 6.62 13.20
C PRO A 63 7.22 5.89 12.55
N SER A 64 7.50 4.64 12.94
CA SER A 64 8.59 3.84 12.37
C SER A 64 8.41 3.58 10.86
N TYR A 65 7.19 3.69 10.35
CA TYR A 65 6.88 3.51 8.93
C TYR A 65 6.88 4.79 8.11
N ALA A 66 7.34 5.91 8.67
CA ALA A 66 7.44 7.16 7.93
C ALA A 66 8.36 7.03 6.71
N GLY A 67 7.88 7.44 5.54
CA GLY A 67 8.61 7.32 4.27
C GLY A 67 8.60 5.92 3.66
N GLN A 68 7.77 5.00 4.15
CA GLN A 68 7.68 3.63 3.66
C GLN A 68 6.25 3.27 3.27
N ALA A 69 6.10 2.44 2.22
CA ALA A 69 4.84 1.77 1.91
C ALA A 69 4.79 0.41 2.62
N VAL A 70 3.74 0.18 3.39
CA VAL A 70 3.63 -1.05 4.21
C VAL A 70 2.78 -2.10 3.51
N CYS A 71 3.36 -3.28 3.30
CA CYS A 71 2.67 -4.46 2.82
C CYS A 71 2.26 -5.35 4.00
N MET A 72 0.95 -5.48 4.23
CA MET A 72 0.42 -6.43 5.19
C MET A 72 0.36 -7.82 4.55
N THR A 73 1.05 -8.79 5.15
CA THR A 73 1.11 -10.15 4.58
C THR A 73 -0.07 -11.03 5.00
N TYR A 74 -0.78 -10.65 6.07
CA TYR A 74 -1.98 -11.36 6.48
C TYR A 74 -3.08 -11.23 5.41
N PRO A 75 -3.77 -12.34 5.05
CA PRO A 75 -4.64 -12.36 3.87
C PRO A 75 -5.80 -11.38 3.89
N LEU A 76 -6.46 -11.21 5.05
CA LEU A 76 -7.63 -10.36 5.20
C LEU A 76 -7.38 -9.25 6.22
N ILE A 77 -7.44 -8.00 5.78
CA ILE A 77 -7.25 -6.81 6.61
C ILE A 77 -8.56 -6.04 6.71
N GLY A 78 -8.77 -5.31 7.80
CA GLY A 78 -9.92 -4.42 7.97
C GLY A 78 -11.18 -5.06 8.54
N ASN A 79 -11.09 -6.29 9.02
CA ASN A 79 -12.24 -7.05 9.55
C ASN A 79 -12.88 -6.42 10.80
N TYR A 80 -12.13 -5.68 11.62
CA TYR A 80 -12.65 -4.97 12.79
C TYR A 80 -12.77 -3.45 12.61
N GLY A 81 -12.43 -2.92 11.41
CA GLY A 81 -12.52 -1.50 11.08
C GLY A 81 -11.47 -0.64 11.78
N ILE A 82 -11.75 0.64 11.89
CA ILE A 82 -10.92 1.62 12.58
C ILE A 82 -11.56 1.96 13.92
N CYS A 83 -10.79 1.84 15.00
CA CYS A 83 -11.11 2.34 16.32
C CYS A 83 -10.05 3.37 16.70
N TYR A 84 -10.41 4.64 16.77
CA TYR A 84 -9.44 5.72 17.00
C TYR A 84 -8.74 5.65 18.36
N ASP A 85 -9.27 4.89 19.30
CA ASP A 85 -8.63 4.67 20.62
C ASP A 85 -7.42 3.73 20.53
N ASP A 86 -7.30 2.94 19.46
CA ASP A 86 -6.24 1.95 19.26
C ASP A 86 -5.07 2.51 18.41
N GLN A 87 -4.96 3.84 18.25
CA GLN A 87 -3.90 4.50 17.50
C GLN A 87 -2.61 4.66 18.31
N GLU A 88 -1.45 4.37 17.71
CA GLU A 88 -0.14 4.68 18.30
C GLU A 88 0.18 6.19 18.29
N SER A 89 -0.38 6.90 17.31
CA SER A 89 -0.22 8.36 17.17
C SER A 89 -1.42 9.01 16.49
N LEU A 90 -1.49 10.35 16.55
CA LEU A 90 -2.62 11.14 16.03
C LEU A 90 -2.80 11.11 14.51
N ARG A 91 -1.83 10.57 13.76
CA ARG A 91 -1.87 10.50 12.29
C ARG A 91 -1.21 9.23 11.77
N PRO A 92 -1.59 8.77 10.59
CA PRO A 92 -0.82 7.73 9.90
C PRO A 92 0.52 8.28 9.36
N TRP A 93 1.48 7.37 9.22
CA TRP A 93 2.84 7.69 8.80
C TRP A 93 3.27 7.03 7.49
N PRO A 94 2.77 5.84 7.11
CA PRO A 94 3.17 5.21 5.87
C PRO A 94 2.80 6.06 4.65
N ASP A 95 3.68 6.02 3.64
CA ASP A 95 3.44 6.66 2.34
C ASP A 95 2.44 5.88 1.49
N GLY A 96 2.24 4.60 1.75
CA GLY A 96 1.32 3.74 1.03
C GLY A 96 0.93 2.49 1.80
N TYR A 97 -0.18 1.87 1.41
CA TYR A 97 -0.71 0.68 2.08
C TYR A 97 -1.07 -0.41 1.09
N ILE A 98 -0.53 -1.62 1.32
CA ILE A 98 -0.60 -2.73 0.37
C ILE A 98 -1.19 -3.94 1.08
N VAL A 99 -2.30 -4.48 0.56
CA VAL A 99 -3.00 -5.62 1.14
C VAL A 99 -3.41 -6.63 0.08
N ARG A 100 -3.56 -7.89 0.48
CA ARG A 100 -4.10 -8.93 -0.39
C ARG A 100 -5.62 -8.77 -0.52
N GLU A 101 -6.31 -8.70 0.59
CA GLU A 101 -7.77 -8.55 0.63
C GLU A 101 -8.16 -7.58 1.73
N LEU A 102 -9.14 -6.73 1.42
CA LEU A 102 -9.72 -5.81 2.36
C LEU A 102 -11.15 -6.23 2.70
N SER A 103 -11.46 -6.30 3.98
CA SER A 103 -12.83 -6.61 4.44
C SER A 103 -13.81 -5.57 3.91
N ARG A 104 -14.90 -6.05 3.33
CA ARG A 104 -15.97 -5.17 2.78
C ARG A 104 -16.80 -4.53 3.88
N LEU A 105 -17.00 -5.25 4.97
CA LEU A 105 -17.81 -4.81 6.11
C LEU A 105 -17.05 -5.12 7.40
N PRO A 106 -16.67 -4.09 8.17
CA PRO A 106 -16.16 -4.31 9.51
C PRO A 106 -17.26 -4.91 10.39
N SER A 107 -16.91 -5.92 11.19
CA SER A 107 -17.85 -6.65 12.06
C SER A 107 -17.68 -6.35 13.56
N ASN A 108 -16.95 -5.30 13.92
CA ASN A 108 -16.69 -4.92 15.31
C ASN A 108 -17.65 -3.80 15.74
N PHE A 109 -18.26 -3.95 16.93
CA PHE A 109 -19.11 -2.92 17.54
C PHE A 109 -18.37 -1.61 17.88
N ARG A 110 -17.03 -1.64 18.03
CA ARG A 110 -16.18 -0.46 18.23
C ARG A 110 -15.78 0.22 16.92
N CYS A 111 -16.19 -0.30 15.77
CA CYS A 111 -15.84 0.26 14.47
C CYS A 111 -16.41 1.67 14.30
N GLN A 112 -15.55 2.66 14.14
CA GLN A 112 -15.90 4.06 13.91
C GLN A 112 -15.74 4.45 12.45
N ASP A 113 -14.85 3.77 11.71
CA ASP A 113 -14.59 4.04 10.30
C ASP A 113 -14.02 2.80 9.58
N THR A 114 -13.91 2.88 8.25
CA THR A 114 -13.26 1.86 7.43
C THR A 114 -11.82 2.25 7.10
N ILE A 115 -10.97 1.27 6.81
CA ILE A 115 -9.60 1.53 6.36
C ILE A 115 -9.59 2.41 5.10
N GLN A 116 -10.50 2.19 4.14
CA GLN A 116 -10.57 2.98 2.93
C GLN A 116 -10.83 4.46 3.21
N ASN A 117 -11.80 4.76 4.08
CA ASN A 117 -12.10 6.12 4.47
C ASN A 117 -10.93 6.75 5.23
N PHE A 118 -10.31 6.00 6.13
CA PHE A 118 -9.13 6.44 6.87
C PHE A 118 -7.98 6.80 5.93
N LEU A 119 -7.62 5.92 5.00
CA LEU A 119 -6.57 6.19 4.01
C LEU A 119 -6.88 7.41 3.14
N LYS A 120 -8.13 7.56 2.69
CA LYS A 120 -8.57 8.73 1.90
C LYS A 120 -8.51 10.02 2.71
N LYS A 121 -8.95 10.00 3.97
CA LYS A 121 -8.93 11.15 4.88
C LYS A 121 -7.53 11.72 5.06
N PHE A 122 -6.51 10.86 5.11
CA PHE A 122 -5.13 11.25 5.32
C PHE A 122 -4.29 11.28 4.02
N ASP A 123 -4.94 11.21 2.86
CA ASP A 123 -4.29 11.24 1.55
C ASP A 123 -3.21 10.17 1.35
N ILE A 124 -3.47 8.96 1.86
CA ILE A 124 -2.57 7.82 1.70
C ILE A 124 -3.08 6.92 0.57
N PRO A 125 -2.27 6.63 -0.46
CA PRO A 125 -2.62 5.68 -1.50
C PRO A 125 -2.57 4.25 -0.96
N GLY A 126 -3.50 3.41 -1.46
CA GLY A 126 -3.52 2.01 -1.09
C GLY A 126 -3.95 1.12 -2.24
N ILE A 127 -3.46 -0.12 -2.24
CA ILE A 127 -3.79 -1.14 -3.23
C ILE A 127 -4.19 -2.46 -2.54
N ALA A 128 -5.30 -3.03 -3.00
CA ALA A 128 -5.77 -4.36 -2.59
C ALA A 128 -5.89 -5.30 -3.80
N GLY A 129 -5.95 -6.60 -3.54
CA GLY A 129 -6.16 -7.61 -4.58
C GLY A 129 -4.87 -8.11 -5.21
N ILE A 130 -3.70 -7.84 -4.62
CA ILE A 130 -2.42 -8.33 -5.13
C ILE A 130 -1.93 -9.56 -4.37
N ASP A 131 -1.04 -10.33 -5.00
CA ASP A 131 -0.35 -11.44 -4.33
C ASP A 131 0.79 -10.89 -3.42
N THR A 132 0.43 -10.58 -2.17
CA THR A 132 1.38 -10.09 -1.17
C THR A 132 2.47 -11.11 -0.83
N ARG A 133 2.20 -12.42 -1.00
CA ARG A 133 3.21 -13.47 -0.80
C ARG A 133 4.28 -13.45 -1.89
N ALA A 134 3.87 -13.27 -3.16
CA ALA A 134 4.82 -13.12 -4.27
C ALA A 134 5.66 -11.85 -4.09
N LEU A 135 5.02 -10.72 -3.75
CA LEU A 135 5.71 -9.47 -3.44
C LEU A 135 6.75 -9.64 -2.34
N THR A 136 6.38 -10.26 -1.22
CA THR A 136 7.30 -10.49 -0.09
C THR A 136 8.50 -11.36 -0.48
N LYS A 137 8.31 -12.38 -1.33
CA LYS A 137 9.42 -13.21 -1.83
C LYS A 137 10.41 -12.40 -2.67
N ILE A 138 9.91 -11.50 -3.53
CA ILE A 138 10.76 -10.60 -4.33
C ILE A 138 11.57 -9.67 -3.42
N LEU A 139 10.90 -9.01 -2.46
CA LEU A 139 11.57 -8.11 -1.52
C LEU A 139 12.65 -8.82 -0.69
N ARG A 140 12.40 -10.06 -0.23
CA ARG A 140 13.38 -10.86 0.52
C ARG A 140 14.59 -11.22 -0.33
N ARG A 141 14.40 -11.62 -1.59
CA ARG A 141 15.51 -11.96 -2.50
C ARG A 141 16.41 -10.75 -2.73
N LYS A 142 15.83 -9.58 -2.97
CA LYS A 142 16.59 -8.34 -3.16
C LYS A 142 17.41 -7.99 -1.92
N ARG A 143 16.83 -7.98 -0.72
CA ARG A 143 17.57 -7.73 0.53
C ARG A 143 18.71 -8.73 0.77
N TYR A 144 18.56 -9.98 0.33
CA TYR A 144 19.62 -10.98 0.45
C TYR A 144 20.79 -10.63 -0.47
N HIS A 145 20.55 -10.28 -1.72
CA HIS A 145 21.59 -9.89 -2.68
C HIS A 145 22.33 -8.62 -2.26
N GLU A 146 21.64 -7.60 -1.79
CA GLU A 146 22.24 -6.35 -1.31
C GLU A 146 23.19 -6.53 -0.10
N ARG A 147 22.91 -7.49 0.75
CA ARG A 147 23.78 -7.77 1.91
C ARG A 147 25.13 -8.36 1.51
N TYR A 148 25.23 -8.94 0.32
CA TYR A 148 26.46 -9.56 -0.21
C TYR A 148 27.12 -8.76 -1.33
N ASP A 149 26.40 -7.82 -1.95
CA ASP A 149 26.95 -6.91 -2.95
C ASP A 149 27.23 -5.56 -2.28
N HIS A 150 28.52 -5.21 -2.18
CA HIS A 150 28.97 -3.99 -1.53
C HIS A 150 28.68 -2.70 -2.33
N ASP A 151 27.92 -2.79 -3.41
CA ASP A 151 27.50 -1.62 -4.19
C ASP A 151 26.15 -1.11 -3.66
N GLN A 152 26.21 0.05 -3.00
CA GLN A 152 25.08 0.67 -2.30
C GLN A 152 24.04 1.20 -3.30
N THR A 153 23.16 0.37 -3.78
CA THR A 153 21.95 0.83 -4.47
C THR A 153 20.77 0.70 -3.53
N LYS A 154 20.34 1.80 -2.93
CA LYS A 154 19.07 1.87 -2.19
C LYS A 154 17.95 1.47 -3.12
N ILE A 155 17.23 0.39 -2.80
CA ILE A 155 16.04 0.00 -3.56
C ILE A 155 14.96 1.02 -3.30
N ILE A 156 14.75 1.91 -4.23
CA ILE A 156 13.58 2.77 -4.29
C ILE A 156 12.53 2.00 -5.10
N THR A 157 11.59 1.36 -4.43
CA THR A 157 10.46 0.73 -5.12
C THR A 157 9.38 1.77 -5.31
N SER A 158 9.08 2.11 -6.56
CA SER A 158 8.02 3.07 -6.89
C SER A 158 6.65 2.41 -6.79
N MET A 159 5.79 2.91 -5.94
CA MET A 159 4.37 2.61 -5.97
C MET A 159 3.68 3.66 -6.84
N LYS A 160 3.33 3.30 -8.09
CA LYS A 160 2.54 4.16 -8.96
C LYS A 160 1.10 3.65 -9.00
N LEU A 161 0.18 4.47 -8.55
CA LEU A 161 -1.25 4.23 -8.70
C LEU A 161 -1.72 4.94 -9.96
N PHE A 162 -2.00 4.16 -11.01
CA PHE A 162 -2.62 4.69 -12.22
C PHE A 162 -4.11 4.43 -12.17
N GLN A 163 -4.87 5.46 -12.54
CA GLN A 163 -6.30 5.36 -12.77
C GLN A 163 -6.55 5.27 -14.27
N ASN A 164 -7.28 4.28 -14.68
CA ASN A 164 -7.93 4.22 -15.98
C ASN A 164 -9.41 4.53 -15.83
#